data_4221bc48cf4ac0cbd2f85b948de20448
#
_entry.id   4221bc48cf4ac0cbd2f85b948de20448
#
_cell.length_a   1.000
_cell.length_b   1.000
_cell.length_c   1.000
_cell.angle_alpha   90.00
_cell.angle_beta   90.00
_cell.angle_gamma   90.00
#
_symmetry.space_group_name_H-M   'P 1'
#
loop_
_entity.id
_entity.type
_entity.pdbx_description
1 polymer ?
#
loop_
_entity_poly.entity_id
_entity_poly.type
_entity_poly.pdbx_seq_one_letter_code
_entity_poly.pdbx_strand_id
1 'polypeptide(L)'
;GRPLRLVPTGQEVDTAQGPACVIARPSYHKSPPLSVLTAMFVHAGWLHLLGNMLFLLIFGNNVEDRFRKVPYLIFYLACGYVAAYGFAAMNAGSVQPLVGASGAIAGVLGAYIVLFPRARVWSLVPFLFFIPLRIPAWIVLGLWFVLQWVYSLSPATGGAVAYLAHVFGFLAGALAGLAARAVSTGSRPARLP
;
A
#
# COMPACT_ATOMS: atom_id res chain seq x y z
N GLY A 1 -23.03 13.57 -12.99
CA GLY A 1 -21.94 14.08 -13.80
C GLY A 1 -20.66 14.10 -13.00
N ARG A 2 -19.57 13.60 -13.56
CA ARG A 2 -18.26 13.66 -12.89
C ARG A 2 -17.83 15.12 -12.75
N PRO A 3 -17.34 15.57 -11.60
CA PRO A 3 -16.82 16.93 -11.47
C PRO A 3 -15.68 17.13 -12.48
N LEU A 4 -15.77 18.19 -13.26
CA LEU A 4 -14.74 18.57 -14.22
C LEU A 4 -13.50 19.04 -13.43
N ARG A 5 -12.43 18.27 -13.48
CA ARG A 5 -11.14 18.74 -12.96
C ARG A 5 -10.58 19.78 -13.92
N LEU A 6 -10.48 21.00 -13.45
CA LEU A 6 -9.76 22.06 -14.11
C LEU A 6 -8.30 22.03 -13.63
N VAL A 7 -7.36 22.26 -14.51
CA VAL A 7 -5.91 22.33 -14.17
C VAL A 7 -5.36 23.70 -14.57
N PRO A 8 -4.47 24.31 -13.77
CA PRO A 8 -3.78 25.51 -14.16
C PRO A 8 -2.97 25.27 -15.44
N THR A 9 -3.08 26.17 -16.39
CA THR A 9 -2.35 26.08 -17.67
C THR A 9 -0.92 26.66 -17.56
N GLY A 10 -0.60 27.30 -16.44
CA GLY A 10 0.63 28.09 -16.27
C GLY A 10 0.57 29.46 -16.91
N GLN A 11 -0.55 29.81 -17.57
CA GLN A 11 -0.75 31.15 -18.12
C GLN A 11 -1.46 32.03 -17.08
N GLU A 12 -0.93 33.23 -16.88
CA GLU A 12 -1.58 34.26 -16.08
C GLU A 12 -2.27 35.27 -17.02
N VAL A 13 -3.45 35.68 -16.64
CA VAL A 13 -4.20 36.77 -17.32
C VAL A 13 -4.53 37.84 -16.30
N ASP A 14 -4.33 39.09 -16.69
CA ASP A 14 -4.75 40.21 -15.88
C ASP A 14 -6.27 40.37 -15.97
N THR A 15 -6.93 40.37 -14.82
CA THR A 15 -8.35 40.64 -14.69
C THR A 15 -8.58 41.95 -13.94
N ALA A 16 -9.80 42.49 -14.00
CA ALA A 16 -10.16 43.67 -13.22
C ALA A 16 -9.97 43.50 -11.69
N GLN A 17 -9.79 42.28 -11.20
CA GLN A 17 -9.61 41.92 -9.81
C GLN A 17 -8.15 41.54 -9.49
N GLY A 18 -7.24 41.67 -10.46
CA GLY A 18 -5.82 41.27 -10.37
C GLY A 18 -5.46 40.07 -11.24
N PRO A 19 -4.19 39.62 -11.20
CA PRO A 19 -3.71 38.49 -11.99
C PRO A 19 -4.44 37.21 -11.58
N ALA A 20 -4.91 36.48 -12.59
CA ALA A 20 -5.60 35.19 -12.39
C ALA A 20 -4.99 34.12 -13.28
N CYS A 21 -4.86 32.89 -12.73
CA CYS A 21 -4.39 31.76 -13.49
C CYS A 21 -5.47 31.22 -14.43
N VAL A 22 -5.11 30.99 -15.69
CA VAL A 22 -5.99 30.29 -16.64
C VAL A 22 -6.12 28.83 -16.27
N ILE A 23 -7.36 28.39 -16.12
CA ILE A 23 -7.70 27.01 -15.78
C ILE A 23 -8.34 26.38 -17.01
N ALA A 24 -7.80 25.26 -17.46
CA ALA A 24 -8.30 24.53 -18.63
C ALA A 24 -8.65 23.07 -18.28
N ARG A 25 -9.41 22.45 -19.16
CA ARG A 25 -9.59 20.99 -19.09
C ARG A 25 -8.28 20.33 -19.50
N PRO A 26 -7.85 19.28 -18.78
CA PRO A 26 -6.67 18.54 -19.20
C PRO A 26 -6.91 17.93 -20.59
N SER A 27 -5.95 18.13 -21.49
CA SER A 27 -6.00 17.62 -22.87
C SER A 27 -5.59 16.15 -22.99
N TYR A 28 -5.22 15.48 -21.86
CA TYR A 28 -4.78 14.09 -21.87
C TYR A 28 -5.88 13.13 -21.45
N HIS A 29 -5.94 11.98 -22.13
CA HIS A 29 -6.77 10.86 -21.70
C HIS A 29 -6.11 10.12 -20.55
N LYS A 30 -6.70 10.22 -19.35
CA LYS A 30 -6.23 9.49 -18.18
C LYS A 30 -6.61 8.02 -18.28
N SER A 31 -5.61 7.14 -18.32
CA SER A 31 -5.80 5.70 -18.17
C SER A 31 -5.75 5.32 -16.69
N PRO A 32 -6.86 4.97 -16.03
CA PRO A 32 -6.87 4.63 -14.62
C PRO A 32 -5.92 3.49 -14.27
N PRO A 33 -5.86 2.37 -15.03
CA PRO A 33 -4.90 1.29 -14.71
C PRO A 33 -3.44 1.76 -14.78
N LEU A 34 -3.05 2.48 -15.81
CA LEU A 34 -1.69 2.99 -15.93
C LEU A 34 -1.37 4.01 -14.82
N SER A 35 -2.35 4.82 -14.43
CA SER A 35 -2.19 5.77 -13.33
C SER A 35 -1.96 5.07 -11.99
N VAL A 36 -2.62 3.95 -11.73
CA VAL A 36 -2.38 3.13 -10.52
C VAL A 36 -0.98 2.55 -10.56
N LEU A 37 -0.58 1.95 -11.70
CA LEU A 37 0.76 1.37 -11.85
C LEU A 37 1.84 2.41 -11.60
N THR A 38 1.78 3.55 -12.27
CA THR A 38 2.81 4.60 -12.12
C THR A 38 2.81 5.21 -10.72
N ALA A 39 1.64 5.38 -10.09
CA ALA A 39 1.52 5.92 -8.74
C ALA A 39 2.24 5.06 -7.69
N MET A 40 2.33 3.74 -7.89
CA MET A 40 3.08 2.84 -7.01
C MET A 40 4.58 3.15 -6.97
N PHE A 41 5.14 3.81 -8.00
CA PHE A 41 6.56 4.16 -8.09
C PHE A 41 6.84 5.63 -7.77
N VAL A 42 5.80 6.44 -7.60
CA VAL A 42 5.93 7.85 -7.18
C VAL A 42 5.85 7.93 -5.66
N HIS A 43 6.74 8.72 -5.03
CA HIS A 43 6.77 8.90 -3.58
C HIS A 43 6.74 10.40 -3.24
N ALA A 44 6.09 10.74 -2.12
CA ALA A 44 5.94 12.12 -1.67
C ALA A 44 7.25 12.76 -1.15
N GLY A 45 8.28 11.95 -0.92
CA GLY A 45 9.59 12.40 -0.46
C GLY A 45 10.50 11.23 -0.09
N TRP A 46 11.74 11.56 0.25
CA TRP A 46 12.77 10.57 0.57
C TRP A 46 12.42 9.68 1.76
N LEU A 47 11.86 10.22 2.82
CA LEU A 47 11.46 9.44 3.99
C LEU A 47 10.38 8.43 3.64
N HIS A 48 9.43 8.81 2.79
CA HIS A 48 8.37 7.92 2.30
C HIS A 48 8.96 6.80 1.43
N LEU A 49 9.90 7.12 0.54
CA LEU A 49 10.59 6.12 -0.28
C LEU A 49 11.41 5.15 0.58
N LEU A 50 12.26 5.69 1.47
CA LEU A 50 13.13 4.88 2.33
C LEU A 50 12.33 3.98 3.27
N GLY A 51 11.21 4.49 3.83
CA GLY A 51 10.30 3.68 4.63
C GLY A 51 9.71 2.51 3.83
N ASN A 52 9.22 2.76 2.62
CA ASN A 52 8.72 1.70 1.73
C ASN A 52 9.82 0.67 1.43
N MET A 53 11.02 1.11 1.08
CA MET A 53 12.14 0.20 0.76
C MET A 53 12.57 -0.61 2.00
N LEU A 54 12.58 -0.02 3.18
CA LEU A 54 12.90 -0.72 4.42
C LEU A 54 11.90 -1.86 4.70
N PHE A 55 10.59 -1.59 4.60
CA PHE A 55 9.59 -2.64 4.78
C PHE A 55 9.69 -3.73 3.72
N LEU A 56 9.91 -3.35 2.47
CA LEU A 56 10.09 -4.30 1.38
C LEU A 56 11.34 -5.17 1.57
N LEU A 57 12.44 -4.60 2.05
CA LEU A 57 13.67 -5.32 2.36
C LEU A 57 13.49 -6.33 3.51
N ILE A 58 12.80 -5.93 4.59
CA ILE A 58 12.62 -6.78 5.77
C ILE A 58 11.68 -7.94 5.50
N PHE A 59 10.56 -7.69 4.79
CA PHE A 59 9.48 -8.65 4.65
C PHE A 59 9.39 -9.26 3.24
N GLY A 60 9.79 -8.51 2.21
CA GLY A 60 9.61 -8.87 0.81
C GLY A 60 10.37 -10.12 0.40
N ASN A 61 11.64 -10.21 0.77
CA ASN A 61 12.51 -11.33 0.38
C ASN A 61 11.92 -12.70 0.81
N ASN A 62 11.46 -12.81 2.04
CA ASN A 62 10.87 -14.06 2.54
C ASN A 62 9.57 -14.45 1.80
N VAL A 63 8.76 -13.46 1.45
CA VAL A 63 7.53 -13.70 0.68
C VAL A 63 7.88 -14.03 -0.77
N GLU A 64 8.85 -13.34 -1.37
CA GLU A 64 9.36 -13.65 -2.71
C GLU A 64 9.88 -15.08 -2.82
N ASP A 65 10.71 -15.53 -1.87
CA ASP A 65 11.22 -16.91 -1.82
C ASP A 65 10.08 -17.94 -1.77
N ARG A 66 9.00 -17.61 -1.07
CA ARG A 66 7.83 -18.49 -0.95
C ARG A 66 6.97 -18.53 -2.21
N PHE A 67 6.81 -17.38 -2.89
CA PHE A 67 6.01 -17.27 -4.12
C PHE A 67 6.83 -17.56 -5.39
N ARG A 68 8.14 -17.40 -5.38
CA ARG A 68 9.07 -17.31 -6.52
C ARG A 68 8.92 -15.98 -7.26
N LYS A 69 9.96 -15.56 -7.98
CA LYS A 69 10.12 -14.19 -8.53
C LYS A 69 8.93 -13.68 -9.35
N VAL A 70 8.50 -14.43 -10.37
CA VAL A 70 7.44 -13.98 -11.28
C VAL A 70 6.07 -13.96 -10.60
N PRO A 71 5.60 -15.02 -9.91
CA PRO A 71 4.38 -14.95 -9.12
C PRO A 71 4.40 -13.88 -8.04
N TYR A 72 5.56 -13.62 -7.40
CA TYR A 72 5.68 -12.54 -6.43
C TYR A 72 5.46 -11.16 -7.07
N LEU A 73 6.04 -10.90 -8.24
CA LEU A 73 5.80 -9.64 -8.94
C LEU A 73 4.33 -9.44 -9.29
N ILE A 74 3.67 -10.50 -9.81
CA ILE A 74 2.23 -10.44 -10.12
C ILE A 74 1.41 -10.18 -8.84
N PHE A 75 1.71 -10.91 -7.78
CA PHE A 75 1.08 -10.75 -6.46
C PHE A 75 1.26 -9.31 -5.93
N TYR A 76 2.48 -8.79 -5.98
CA TYR A 76 2.80 -7.44 -5.53
C TYR A 76 1.99 -6.38 -6.27
N LEU A 77 1.98 -6.44 -7.60
CA LEU A 77 1.20 -5.53 -8.43
C LEU A 77 -0.30 -5.67 -8.16
N ALA A 78 -0.81 -6.91 -8.08
CA ALA A 78 -2.22 -7.17 -7.79
C ALA A 78 -2.65 -6.57 -6.45
N CYS A 79 -1.85 -6.72 -5.39
CA CYS A 79 -2.11 -6.09 -4.09
C CYS A 79 -2.15 -4.56 -4.19
N GLY A 80 -1.25 -3.96 -4.96
CA GLY A 80 -1.26 -2.52 -5.21
C GLY A 80 -2.51 -2.03 -5.93
N TYR A 81 -2.97 -2.79 -6.93
CA TYR A 81 -4.24 -2.49 -7.61
C TYR A 81 -5.44 -2.63 -6.68
N VAL A 82 -5.51 -3.72 -5.89
CA VAL A 82 -6.59 -3.91 -4.90
C VAL A 82 -6.61 -2.78 -3.88
N ALA A 83 -5.44 -2.38 -3.38
CA ALA A 83 -5.31 -1.26 -2.46
C ALA A 83 -5.83 0.05 -3.06
N ALA A 84 -5.42 0.38 -4.29
CA ALA A 84 -5.80 1.63 -4.95
C ALA A 84 -7.28 1.67 -5.32
N TYR A 85 -7.81 0.61 -5.91
CA TYR A 85 -9.22 0.56 -6.29
C TYR A 85 -10.14 0.42 -5.07
N GLY A 86 -9.74 -0.33 -4.04
CA GLY A 86 -10.48 -0.41 -2.79
C GLY A 86 -10.59 0.96 -2.10
N PHE A 87 -9.48 1.69 -2.03
CA PHE A 87 -9.48 3.07 -1.53
C PHE A 87 -10.40 3.97 -2.37
N ALA A 88 -10.27 3.93 -3.71
CA ALA A 88 -11.06 4.76 -4.61
C ALA A 88 -12.57 4.46 -4.54
N ALA A 89 -12.95 3.20 -4.35
CA ALA A 89 -14.35 2.78 -4.22
C ALA A 89 -14.99 3.35 -2.94
N MET A 90 -14.25 3.38 -1.84
CA MET A 90 -14.74 3.92 -0.56
C MET A 90 -14.63 5.44 -0.47
N ASN A 91 -13.80 6.06 -1.33
CA ASN A 91 -13.55 7.50 -1.31
C ASN A 91 -13.77 8.13 -2.70
N ALA A 92 -14.89 7.84 -3.34
CA ALA A 92 -15.20 8.25 -4.72
C ALA A 92 -15.13 9.77 -4.96
N GLY A 93 -15.38 10.59 -3.93
CA GLY A 93 -15.27 12.05 -3.96
C GLY A 93 -13.91 12.62 -3.60
N SER A 94 -12.95 11.79 -3.20
CA SER A 94 -11.63 12.26 -2.77
C SER A 94 -10.83 12.81 -3.96
N VAL A 95 -10.23 13.97 -3.74
CA VAL A 95 -9.26 14.60 -4.66
C VAL A 95 -7.82 14.32 -4.24
N GLN A 96 -7.62 13.60 -3.16
CA GLN A 96 -6.30 13.27 -2.63
C GLN A 96 -5.52 12.37 -3.58
N PRO A 97 -4.29 12.73 -3.95
CA PRO A 97 -3.44 11.88 -4.75
C PRO A 97 -3.02 10.64 -3.96
N LEU A 98 -3.22 9.47 -4.54
CA LEU A 98 -2.71 8.21 -4.00
C LEU A 98 -1.34 7.93 -4.65
N VAL A 99 -0.28 7.93 -3.87
CA VAL A 99 1.10 7.69 -4.32
C VAL A 99 1.84 6.78 -3.35
N GLY A 100 2.78 6.03 -3.87
CA GLY A 100 3.65 5.14 -3.11
C GLY A 100 3.35 3.66 -3.27
N ALA A 101 4.36 2.84 -3.02
CA ALA A 101 4.31 1.39 -3.06
C ALA A 101 3.57 0.77 -1.86
N SER A 102 3.22 1.58 -0.87
CA SER A 102 2.81 1.13 0.46
C SER A 102 1.55 0.24 0.48
N GLY A 103 0.62 0.44 -0.47
CA GLY A 103 -0.53 -0.46 -0.63
C GLY A 103 -0.13 -1.87 -1.07
N ALA A 104 0.80 -2.00 -2.01
CA ALA A 104 1.37 -3.28 -2.42
C ALA A 104 2.21 -3.91 -1.31
N ILE A 105 3.01 -3.10 -0.61
CA ILE A 105 3.81 -3.54 0.54
C ILE A 105 2.92 -4.02 1.68
N ALA A 106 1.80 -3.35 1.94
CA ALA A 106 0.79 -3.83 2.88
C ALA A 106 0.31 -5.25 2.52
N GLY A 107 0.15 -5.55 1.22
CA GLY A 107 -0.11 -6.90 0.74
C GLY A 107 1.02 -7.89 1.10
N VAL A 108 2.27 -7.49 0.95
CA VAL A 108 3.43 -8.30 1.38
C VAL A 108 3.37 -8.57 2.88
N LEU A 109 3.05 -7.57 3.71
CA LEU A 109 2.90 -7.74 5.17
C LEU A 109 1.73 -8.69 5.51
N GLY A 110 0.61 -8.59 4.78
CA GLY A 110 -0.53 -9.48 4.92
C GLY A 110 -0.19 -10.94 4.57
N ALA A 111 0.56 -11.18 3.50
CA ALA A 111 1.07 -12.51 3.19
C ALA A 111 2.07 -13.01 4.24
N TYR A 112 2.97 -12.13 4.69
CA TYR A 112 3.99 -12.46 5.67
C TYR A 112 3.41 -12.94 7.00
N ILE A 113 2.41 -12.23 7.56
CA ILE A 113 1.79 -12.63 8.84
C ILE A 113 1.16 -14.02 8.78
N VAL A 114 0.64 -14.40 7.62
CA VAL A 114 0.04 -15.73 7.39
C VAL A 114 1.10 -16.80 7.21
N LEU A 115 2.15 -16.52 6.43
CA LEU A 115 3.17 -17.49 6.08
C LEU A 115 4.21 -17.68 7.21
N PHE A 116 4.54 -16.61 7.92
CA PHE A 116 5.62 -16.58 8.90
C PHE A 116 5.22 -15.96 10.25
N PRO A 117 4.08 -16.35 10.86
CA PRO A 117 3.52 -15.66 12.03
C PRO A 117 4.47 -15.64 13.24
N ARG A 118 5.28 -16.68 13.41
CA ARG A 118 6.22 -16.83 14.54
C ARG A 118 7.65 -16.36 14.25
N ALA A 119 7.91 -15.91 13.02
CA ALA A 119 9.20 -15.30 12.69
C ALA A 119 9.44 -14.07 13.59
N ARG A 120 10.65 -13.90 14.07
CA ARG A 120 11.00 -12.79 14.95
C ARG A 120 11.58 -11.64 14.15
N VAL A 121 10.96 -10.48 14.27
CA VAL A 121 11.35 -9.25 13.59
C VAL A 121 12.02 -8.32 14.57
N TRP A 122 13.17 -7.75 14.19
CA TRP A 122 13.79 -6.68 14.96
C TRP A 122 12.90 -5.44 14.87
N SER A 123 12.40 -5.00 16.01
CA SER A 123 11.49 -3.86 16.11
C SER A 123 12.04 -2.85 17.11
N LEU A 124 12.11 -1.59 16.68
CA LEU A 124 12.43 -0.47 17.57
C LEU A 124 11.14 -0.05 18.29
N VAL A 125 11.12 -0.15 19.60
CA VAL A 125 9.94 0.18 20.41
C VAL A 125 10.09 1.58 20.98
N PRO A 126 9.33 2.59 20.48
CA PRO A 126 9.54 4.00 20.85
C PRO A 126 9.41 4.29 22.34
N PHE A 127 8.40 3.69 23.02
CA PHE A 127 8.18 3.88 24.46
C PHE A 127 9.18 3.13 25.33
N LEU A 128 10.08 2.34 24.76
CA LEU A 128 11.25 1.73 25.42
C LEU A 128 12.55 2.36 24.92
N PHE A 129 12.56 3.68 24.68
CA PHE A 129 13.74 4.42 24.21
C PHE A 129 14.40 3.80 22.95
N PHE A 130 13.60 3.30 22.02
CA PHE A 130 14.04 2.65 20.77
C PHE A 130 14.95 1.42 21.00
N ILE A 131 14.81 0.75 22.13
CA ILE A 131 15.52 -0.53 22.36
C ILE A 131 15.10 -1.53 21.30
N PRO A 132 16.04 -2.14 20.55
CA PRO A 132 15.73 -3.15 19.56
C PRO A 132 15.31 -4.46 20.22
N LEU A 133 14.06 -4.88 19.96
CA LEU A 133 13.52 -6.14 20.48
C LEU A 133 13.18 -7.09 19.34
N ARG A 134 13.36 -8.39 19.59
CA ARG A 134 12.95 -9.44 18.65
C ARG A 134 11.52 -9.89 18.97
N ILE A 135 10.55 -9.27 18.28
CA ILE A 135 9.12 -9.48 18.52
C ILE A 135 8.56 -10.42 17.43
N PRO A 136 7.67 -11.38 17.77
CA PRO A 136 6.99 -12.20 16.78
C PRO A 136 6.23 -11.36 15.75
N ALA A 137 6.31 -11.74 14.48
CA ALA A 137 5.74 -10.98 13.37
C ALA A 137 4.23 -10.75 13.51
N TRP A 138 3.49 -11.73 14.07
CA TRP A 138 2.06 -11.58 14.28
C TRP A 138 1.68 -10.44 15.22
N ILE A 139 2.54 -10.14 16.22
CA ILE A 139 2.33 -9.00 17.13
C ILE A 139 2.59 -7.69 16.38
N VAL A 140 3.76 -7.58 15.73
CA VAL A 140 4.17 -6.34 15.05
C VAL A 140 3.21 -6.00 13.93
N LEU A 141 2.94 -6.95 13.04
CA LEU A 141 2.11 -6.74 11.85
C LEU A 141 0.62 -6.69 12.20
N GLY A 142 0.18 -7.44 13.22
CA GLY A 142 -1.19 -7.37 13.72
C GLY A 142 -1.49 -6.01 14.34
N LEU A 143 -0.59 -5.50 15.19
CA LEU A 143 -0.73 -4.16 15.76
C LEU A 143 -0.67 -3.08 14.66
N TRP A 144 0.27 -3.21 13.72
CA TRP A 144 0.37 -2.30 12.58
C TRP A 144 -0.95 -2.26 11.78
N PHE A 145 -1.53 -3.42 11.49
CA PHE A 145 -2.81 -3.51 10.77
C PHE A 145 -3.96 -2.88 11.55
N VAL A 146 -4.07 -3.16 12.85
CA VAL A 146 -5.10 -2.55 13.71
C VAL A 146 -4.97 -1.02 13.71
N LEU A 147 -3.76 -0.49 13.79
CA LEU A 147 -3.53 0.95 13.70
C LEU A 147 -3.95 1.52 12.33
N GLN A 148 -3.65 0.83 11.21
CA GLN A 148 -4.13 1.27 9.90
C GLN A 148 -5.66 1.32 9.84
N TRP A 149 -6.31 0.30 10.40
CA TRP A 149 -7.77 0.24 10.47
C TRP A 149 -8.34 1.40 11.29
N VAL A 150 -7.86 1.58 12.51
CA VAL A 150 -8.32 2.65 13.42
C VAL A 150 -8.11 4.03 12.78
N TYR A 151 -6.93 4.29 12.21
CA TYR A 151 -6.66 5.57 11.56
C TYR A 151 -7.50 5.79 10.29
N SER A 152 -7.88 4.74 9.58
CA SER A 152 -8.76 4.86 8.42
C SER A 152 -10.17 5.33 8.77
N LEU A 153 -10.60 5.13 10.03
CA LEU A 153 -11.90 5.54 10.55
C LEU A 153 -11.88 6.95 11.18
N SER A 154 -10.70 7.54 11.37
CA SER A 154 -10.54 8.82 12.06
C SER A 154 -10.57 10.01 11.10
N PRO A 155 -11.50 10.96 11.26
CA PRO A 155 -11.50 12.21 10.49
C PRO A 155 -10.27 13.10 10.76
N ALA A 156 -9.64 12.93 11.93
CA ALA A 156 -8.54 13.78 12.40
C ALA A 156 -7.20 13.53 11.68
N THR A 157 -7.07 12.47 10.88
CA THR A 157 -5.80 12.14 10.22
C THR A 157 -5.49 12.97 8.97
N GLY A 158 -6.37 13.92 8.63
CA GLY A 158 -6.13 14.95 7.60
C GLY A 158 -5.81 14.43 6.19
N GLY A 159 -6.00 13.14 5.94
CA GLY A 159 -5.81 12.57 4.60
C GLY A 159 -4.37 12.48 4.11
N ALA A 160 -3.36 12.78 4.93
CA ALA A 160 -1.95 12.71 4.53
C ALA A 160 -1.49 11.28 4.17
N VAL A 161 -2.10 10.25 4.77
CA VAL A 161 -1.82 8.85 4.52
C VAL A 161 -3.10 8.11 4.15
N ALA A 162 -3.06 7.31 3.10
CA ALA A 162 -4.20 6.52 2.64
C ALA A 162 -4.30 5.20 3.43
N TYR A 163 -4.60 5.29 4.72
CA TYR A 163 -4.67 4.14 5.62
C TYR A 163 -5.59 3.03 5.11
N LEU A 164 -6.72 3.38 4.53
CA LEU A 164 -7.66 2.41 3.98
C LEU A 164 -7.07 1.62 2.79
N ALA A 165 -6.20 2.23 1.98
CA ALA A 165 -5.47 1.50 0.94
C ALA A 165 -4.55 0.42 1.55
N HIS A 166 -3.90 0.72 2.68
CA HIS A 166 -3.10 -0.27 3.40
C HIS A 166 -3.96 -1.43 3.92
N VAL A 167 -5.15 -1.15 4.43
CA VAL A 167 -6.09 -2.19 4.88
C VAL A 167 -6.47 -3.13 3.73
N PHE A 168 -6.87 -2.59 2.57
CA PHE A 168 -7.21 -3.42 1.41
C PHE A 168 -6.02 -4.22 0.89
N GLY A 169 -4.84 -3.59 0.80
CA GLY A 169 -3.61 -4.28 0.40
C GLY A 169 -3.28 -5.43 1.34
N PHE A 170 -3.31 -5.19 2.65
CA PHE A 170 -3.01 -6.20 3.67
C PHE A 170 -3.97 -7.39 3.59
N LEU A 171 -5.27 -7.14 3.49
CA LEU A 171 -6.28 -8.20 3.38
C LEU A 171 -6.08 -9.03 2.10
N ALA A 172 -5.83 -8.39 0.97
CA ALA A 172 -5.54 -9.09 -0.28
C ALA A 172 -4.30 -9.99 -0.15
N GLY A 173 -3.25 -9.47 0.48
CA GLY A 173 -2.03 -10.22 0.76
C GLY A 173 -2.23 -11.39 1.72
N ALA A 174 -3.01 -11.20 2.79
CA ALA A 174 -3.35 -12.27 3.72
C ALA A 174 -4.11 -13.40 3.04
N LEU A 175 -5.08 -13.08 2.18
CA LEU A 175 -5.82 -14.07 1.38
C LEU A 175 -4.88 -14.85 0.44
N ALA A 176 -3.98 -14.16 -0.26
CA ALA A 176 -2.99 -14.80 -1.12
C ALA A 176 -2.04 -15.70 -0.31
N GLY A 177 -1.63 -15.27 0.88
CA GLY A 177 -0.83 -16.06 1.82
C GLY A 177 -1.54 -17.33 2.26
N LEU A 178 -2.84 -17.26 2.57
CA LEU A 178 -3.67 -18.42 2.91
C LEU A 178 -3.74 -19.40 1.74
N ALA A 179 -4.00 -18.92 0.53
CA ALA A 179 -4.02 -19.76 -0.67
C ALA A 179 -2.67 -20.46 -0.90
N ALA A 180 -1.56 -19.74 -0.80
CA ALA A 180 -0.23 -20.30 -0.95
C ALA A 180 0.11 -21.35 0.13
N ARG A 181 -0.40 -21.18 1.34
CA ARG A 181 -0.24 -22.14 2.43
C ARG A 181 -1.05 -23.42 2.18
N ALA A 182 -2.29 -23.29 1.69
CA ALA A 182 -3.15 -24.44 1.37
C ALA A 182 -2.55 -25.33 0.28
N VAL A 183 -2.00 -24.74 -0.79
CA VAL A 183 -1.34 -25.48 -1.87
C VAL A 183 -0.15 -26.27 -1.35
N SER A 184 0.66 -25.72 -0.42
CA SER A 184 1.83 -26.43 0.11
C SER A 184 1.50 -27.57 1.07
N THR A 185 0.35 -27.54 1.72
CA THR A 185 -0.10 -28.65 2.59
C THR A 185 -0.68 -29.81 1.78
N GLY A 186 -1.29 -29.52 0.62
CA GLY A 186 -1.85 -30.53 -0.29
C GLY A 186 -0.78 -31.32 -1.09
N SER A 187 0.41 -30.78 -1.23
CA SER A 187 1.51 -31.39 -2.01
C SER A 187 2.49 -32.27 -1.20
N ARG A 188 2.23 -32.53 0.09
CA ARG A 188 2.99 -33.54 0.83
C ARG A 188 2.53 -34.92 0.39
N PRO A 189 3.39 -35.74 -0.28
CA PRO A 189 3.07 -37.15 -0.53
C PRO A 189 2.84 -37.81 0.83
N ALA A 190 1.78 -38.62 0.90
CA ALA A 190 1.57 -39.50 2.05
C ALA A 190 2.88 -40.27 2.29
N ARG A 191 3.50 -40.10 3.45
CA ARG A 191 4.59 -41.01 3.86
C ARG A 191 3.94 -42.37 3.99
N LEU A 192 4.18 -43.24 2.99
CA LEU A 192 3.88 -44.64 3.13
C LEU A 192 4.64 -45.19 4.35
N PRO A 193 4.03 -46.06 5.12
CA PRO A 193 4.58 -46.64 6.34
C PRO A 193 5.87 -47.41 6.09
#